data_b76ce6b14b3c31f1bfe5558c8f45fcbd
#
_entry.id   b76ce6b14b3c31f1bfe5558c8f45fcbd
#
_cell.length_a   1.000
_cell.length_b   1.000
_cell.length_c   1.000
_cell.angle_alpha   90.00
_cell.angle_beta   90.00
_cell.angle_gamma   90.00
#
_symmetry.space_group_name_H-M   'P 1'
#
loop_
_entity.id
_entity.type
_entity.pdbx_description
1 polymer ?
#
loop_
_entity_poly.entity_id
_entity_poly.type
_entity_poly.pdbx_seq_one_letter_code
_entity_poly.pdbx_strand_id
1 'polypeptide(L)'
;MNDEVVLGCYISKPVMSQEECTKYTEMIEAINKHNKEAKPKERFWGIDDKEDRYEVIETSTVPSEEDWLELLKEDKISESKTALSAYLAAHPIQWSDGKYYSVTTEKQALLTSNLALYQISASAGQSFKLTWNSTGDECVEWNYEELAALALAIGAYVKPFVSRQQELELAIKECTTKAELDAIEITYDPVLTAYLANTDKEVVS
;
A
#
# COMPACT_ATOMS: atom_id res chain seq x y z
N MET A 1 29.45 -2.88 -14.83
CA MET A 1 28.80 -4.01 -15.52
C MET A 1 27.79 -4.56 -14.51
N ASN A 2 26.51 -4.42 -14.78
CA ASN A 2 25.52 -5.11 -13.94
C ASN A 2 25.59 -6.58 -14.32
N ASP A 3 26.20 -7.38 -13.45
CA ASP A 3 26.14 -8.83 -13.59
C ASP A 3 24.68 -9.23 -13.31
N GLU A 4 23.94 -9.51 -14.38
CA GLU A 4 22.56 -9.94 -14.27
C GLU A 4 22.53 -11.30 -13.56
N VAL A 5 21.77 -11.37 -12.46
CA VAL A 5 21.62 -12.63 -11.71
C VAL A 5 20.86 -13.62 -12.58
N VAL A 6 21.49 -14.73 -12.87
CA VAL A 6 20.97 -15.78 -13.75
C VAL A 6 21.12 -17.15 -13.07
N LEU A 7 20.49 -18.17 -13.65
CA LEU A 7 20.65 -19.55 -13.22
C LEU A 7 22.14 -19.95 -13.19
N GLY A 8 22.58 -20.57 -12.12
CA GLY A 8 23.98 -20.94 -11.90
C GLY A 8 24.85 -19.81 -11.32
N CYS A 9 24.33 -18.60 -11.14
CA CYS A 9 25.02 -17.55 -10.38
C CYS A 9 25.21 -17.98 -8.93
N TYR A 10 26.38 -17.69 -8.35
CA TYR A 10 26.66 -18.05 -6.96
C TYR A 10 27.39 -16.96 -6.19
N ILE A 11 27.29 -17.03 -4.88
CA ILE A 11 28.00 -16.20 -3.90
C ILE A 11 28.73 -17.13 -2.94
N SER A 12 30.02 -16.89 -2.71
CA SER A 12 30.83 -17.67 -1.78
C SER A 12 30.41 -17.44 -0.32
N LYS A 13 30.59 -18.43 0.52
CA LYS A 13 30.41 -18.34 1.97
C LYS A 13 31.75 -18.16 2.69
N PRO A 14 31.69 -17.52 3.87
CA PRO A 14 30.58 -16.77 4.45
C PRO A 14 30.37 -15.43 3.76
N VAL A 15 29.11 -14.98 3.69
CA VAL A 15 28.76 -13.63 3.22
C VAL A 15 29.17 -12.65 4.33
N MET A 16 30.28 -11.97 4.18
CA MET A 16 30.86 -11.14 5.26
C MET A 16 31.02 -9.66 4.90
N SER A 17 31.09 -9.32 3.62
CA SER A 17 31.22 -7.93 3.18
C SER A 17 29.85 -7.32 2.85
N GLN A 18 29.76 -5.99 2.89
CA GLN A 18 28.56 -5.27 2.47
C GLN A 18 28.22 -5.53 0.99
N GLU A 19 29.24 -5.72 0.14
CA GLU A 19 29.06 -6.02 -1.27
C GLU A 19 28.44 -7.41 -1.46
N GLU A 20 28.92 -8.42 -0.73
CA GLU A 20 28.36 -9.78 -0.79
C GLU A 20 26.95 -9.85 -0.25
N CYS A 21 26.62 -9.08 0.81
CA CYS A 21 25.25 -8.94 1.30
C CYS A 21 24.33 -8.33 0.24
N THR A 22 24.81 -7.33 -0.50
CA THR A 22 24.06 -6.72 -1.60
C THR A 22 23.80 -7.74 -2.70
N LYS A 23 24.83 -8.48 -3.14
CA LYS A 23 24.70 -9.54 -4.16
C LYS A 23 23.74 -10.65 -3.72
N TYR A 24 23.75 -11.04 -2.45
CA TYR A 24 22.81 -12.03 -1.93
C TYR A 24 21.36 -11.51 -1.99
N THR A 25 21.15 -10.24 -1.65
CA THR A 25 19.84 -9.61 -1.78
C THR A 25 19.36 -9.56 -3.24
N GLU A 26 20.26 -9.19 -4.17
CA GLU A 26 19.96 -9.20 -5.60
C GLU A 26 19.61 -10.60 -6.12
N MET A 27 20.26 -11.66 -5.62
CA MET A 27 19.91 -13.05 -5.93
C MET A 27 18.49 -13.39 -5.48
N ILE A 28 18.12 -13.04 -4.24
CA ILE A 28 16.77 -13.28 -3.72
C ILE A 28 15.73 -12.52 -4.55
N GLU A 29 16.01 -11.27 -4.88
CA GLU A 29 15.11 -10.44 -5.70
C GLU A 29 14.94 -11.03 -7.12
N ALA A 30 16.01 -11.51 -7.74
CA ALA A 30 15.95 -12.14 -9.06
C ALA A 30 15.17 -13.46 -9.03
N ILE A 31 15.34 -14.27 -8.01
CA ILE A 31 14.58 -15.52 -7.80
C ILE A 31 13.10 -15.19 -7.62
N ASN A 32 12.77 -14.25 -6.75
CA ASN A 32 11.40 -13.84 -6.50
C ASN A 32 10.73 -13.29 -7.75
N LYS A 33 11.46 -12.47 -8.53
CA LYS A 33 10.97 -11.95 -9.80
C LYS A 33 10.71 -13.08 -10.80
N HIS A 34 11.67 -14.00 -10.99
CA HIS A 34 11.50 -15.14 -11.89
C HIS A 34 10.30 -16.00 -11.49
N ASN A 35 10.20 -16.36 -10.20
CA ASN A 35 9.13 -17.22 -9.71
C ASN A 35 7.74 -16.55 -9.82
N LYS A 36 7.69 -15.24 -9.66
CA LYS A 36 6.48 -14.45 -9.84
C LYS A 36 6.02 -14.40 -11.31
N GLU A 37 6.97 -14.33 -12.24
CA GLU A 37 6.71 -14.23 -13.68
C GLU A 37 6.62 -15.62 -14.34
N ALA A 38 7.02 -16.70 -13.63
CA ALA A 38 7.07 -18.05 -14.13
C ALA A 38 5.66 -18.54 -14.57
N LYS A 39 5.58 -19.00 -15.80
CA LYS A 39 4.34 -19.56 -16.38
C LYS A 39 4.18 -21.02 -15.99
N PRO A 40 2.98 -21.58 -16.08
CA PRO A 40 2.78 -23.03 -15.98
C PRO A 40 3.77 -23.79 -16.87
N LYS A 41 4.52 -24.72 -16.29
CA LYS A 41 5.62 -25.52 -16.87
C LYS A 41 7.02 -24.90 -16.81
N GLU A 42 7.19 -23.63 -16.48
CA GLU A 42 8.51 -23.08 -16.16
C GLU A 42 8.86 -23.44 -14.73
N ARG A 43 10.08 -23.94 -14.52
CA ARG A 43 10.52 -24.33 -13.18
C ARG A 43 10.80 -23.09 -12.33
N PHE A 44 10.41 -23.15 -11.07
CA PHE A 44 10.84 -22.16 -10.10
C PHE A 44 12.35 -22.22 -9.88
N TRP A 45 12.92 -21.06 -9.63
CA TRP A 45 14.28 -20.95 -9.12
C TRP A 45 14.28 -21.03 -7.60
N GLY A 46 15.39 -21.50 -7.07
CA GLY A 46 15.66 -21.54 -5.64
C GLY A 46 17.12 -21.31 -5.35
N ILE A 47 17.45 -21.26 -4.07
CA ILE A 47 18.84 -21.24 -3.61
C ILE A 47 19.23 -22.65 -3.17
N ASP A 48 20.31 -23.17 -3.74
CA ASP A 48 21.04 -24.31 -3.18
C ASP A 48 22.06 -23.79 -2.17
N ASP A 49 21.86 -24.16 -0.91
CA ASP A 49 22.71 -23.80 0.22
C ASP A 49 23.80 -24.85 0.39
N LYS A 50 24.89 -24.73 -0.40
CA LYS A 50 26.05 -25.58 -0.31
C LYS A 50 26.97 -25.18 0.83
N GLU A 51 27.93 -26.05 1.17
CA GLU A 51 28.88 -25.81 2.26
C GLU A 51 29.71 -24.53 2.03
N ASP A 52 30.10 -24.27 0.78
CA ASP A 52 31.03 -23.20 0.38
C ASP A 52 30.34 -22.00 -0.31
N ARG A 53 29.09 -22.14 -0.74
CA ARG A 53 28.38 -21.09 -1.51
C ARG A 53 26.86 -21.20 -1.48
N TYR A 54 26.20 -20.11 -1.83
CA TYR A 54 24.81 -20.04 -2.25
C TYR A 54 24.76 -19.97 -3.77
N GLU A 55 23.98 -20.82 -4.41
CA GLU A 55 23.87 -20.91 -5.86
C GLU A 55 22.41 -20.89 -6.31
N VAL A 56 22.10 -20.13 -7.37
CA VAL A 56 20.77 -20.12 -7.98
C VAL A 56 20.59 -21.36 -8.83
N ILE A 57 19.60 -22.18 -8.48
CA ILE A 57 19.29 -23.44 -9.18
C ILE A 57 17.84 -23.47 -9.65
N GLU A 58 17.55 -24.30 -10.66
CA GLU A 58 16.18 -24.72 -10.93
C GLU A 58 15.73 -25.73 -9.88
N THR A 59 14.54 -25.50 -9.35
CA THR A 59 13.90 -26.49 -8.46
C THR A 59 13.19 -27.56 -9.28
N SER A 60 12.75 -28.63 -8.63
CA SER A 60 11.88 -29.63 -9.25
C SER A 60 10.41 -29.16 -9.33
N THR A 61 10.09 -28.03 -8.72
CA THR A 61 8.75 -27.51 -8.62
C THR A 61 8.40 -26.69 -9.85
N VAL A 62 7.24 -26.99 -10.42
CA VAL A 62 6.63 -26.23 -11.52
C VAL A 62 5.35 -25.63 -10.96
N PRO A 63 5.06 -24.32 -11.16
CA PRO A 63 3.80 -23.76 -10.73
C PRO A 63 2.65 -24.50 -11.43
N SER A 64 1.66 -24.93 -10.69
CA SER A 64 0.38 -25.30 -11.24
C SER A 64 -0.32 -24.05 -11.77
N GLU A 65 -1.33 -24.22 -12.65
CA GLU A 65 -2.13 -23.08 -13.09
C GLU A 65 -2.85 -22.42 -11.91
N GLU A 66 -3.23 -23.21 -10.91
CA GLU A 66 -3.88 -22.74 -9.70
C GLU A 66 -2.90 -21.94 -8.82
N ASP A 67 -1.69 -22.47 -8.52
CA ASP A 67 -0.68 -21.76 -7.74
C ASP A 67 -0.27 -20.44 -8.41
N TRP A 68 -0.12 -20.47 -9.73
CA TRP A 68 0.22 -19.29 -10.50
C TRP A 68 -0.89 -18.23 -10.44
N LEU A 69 -2.18 -18.65 -10.55
CA LEU A 69 -3.32 -17.76 -10.43
C LEU A 69 -3.37 -17.11 -9.02
N GLU A 70 -3.10 -17.89 -7.97
CA GLU A 70 -3.07 -17.35 -6.60
C GLU A 70 -1.97 -16.29 -6.43
N LEU A 71 -0.78 -16.51 -6.96
CA LEU A 71 0.29 -15.51 -6.96
C LEU A 71 -0.14 -14.21 -7.67
N LEU A 72 -0.78 -14.33 -8.84
CA LEU A 72 -1.27 -13.18 -9.59
C LEU A 72 -2.38 -12.43 -8.84
N LYS A 73 -3.23 -13.13 -8.08
CA LYS A 73 -4.25 -12.51 -7.22
C LYS A 73 -3.61 -11.72 -6.08
N GLU A 74 -2.62 -12.29 -5.39
CA GLU A 74 -1.89 -11.60 -4.31
C GLU A 74 -1.25 -10.31 -4.83
N ASP A 75 -0.62 -10.36 -5.99
CA ASP A 75 -0.03 -9.20 -6.63
C ASP A 75 -1.07 -8.12 -6.95
N LYS A 76 -2.17 -8.51 -7.55
CA LYS A 76 -3.23 -7.55 -7.92
C LYS A 76 -3.90 -6.94 -6.70
N ILE A 77 -4.03 -7.68 -5.59
CA ILE A 77 -4.46 -7.13 -4.30
C ILE A 77 -3.44 -6.12 -3.76
N SER A 78 -2.15 -6.43 -3.83
CA SER A 78 -1.09 -5.50 -3.43
C SER A 78 -1.09 -4.24 -4.28
N GLU A 79 -1.28 -4.38 -5.60
CA GLU A 79 -1.43 -3.27 -6.53
C GLU A 79 -2.62 -2.39 -6.15
N SER A 80 -3.79 -2.97 -5.85
CA SER A 80 -4.98 -2.22 -5.45
C SER A 80 -4.77 -1.39 -4.18
N LYS A 81 -4.06 -1.93 -3.18
CA LYS A 81 -3.71 -1.22 -1.94
C LYS A 81 -2.74 -0.07 -2.19
N THR A 82 -1.75 -0.30 -3.03
CA THR A 82 -0.77 0.72 -3.43
C THR A 82 -1.45 1.84 -4.20
N ALA A 83 -2.33 1.48 -5.14
CA ALA A 83 -3.12 2.44 -5.91
C ALA A 83 -4.04 3.29 -5.01
N LEU A 84 -4.70 2.68 -3.99
CA LEU A 84 -5.47 3.44 -3.01
C LEU A 84 -4.61 4.44 -2.25
N SER A 85 -3.45 4.02 -1.75
CA SER A 85 -2.55 4.90 -1.01
C SER A 85 -2.08 6.08 -1.86
N ALA A 86 -1.70 5.82 -3.11
CA ALA A 86 -1.30 6.86 -4.06
C ALA A 86 -2.48 7.79 -4.40
N TYR A 87 -3.67 7.23 -4.60
CA TYR A 87 -4.88 7.99 -4.88
C TYR A 87 -5.23 8.97 -3.76
N LEU A 88 -5.27 8.49 -2.52
CA LEU A 88 -5.54 9.32 -1.35
C LEU A 88 -4.47 10.40 -1.12
N ALA A 89 -3.21 10.11 -1.43
CA ALA A 89 -2.13 11.10 -1.36
C ALA A 89 -2.30 12.23 -2.39
N ALA A 90 -2.83 11.91 -3.58
CA ALA A 90 -3.06 12.86 -4.67
C ALA A 90 -4.38 13.66 -4.53
N HIS A 91 -5.33 13.19 -3.71
CA HIS A 91 -6.66 13.77 -3.59
C HIS A 91 -6.97 14.18 -2.14
N PRO A 92 -6.33 15.25 -1.61
CA PRO A 92 -6.64 15.80 -0.30
C PRO A 92 -8.07 16.36 -0.27
N ILE A 93 -8.68 16.40 0.91
CA ILE A 93 -10.01 17.01 1.09
C ILE A 93 -9.90 18.53 1.20
N GLN A 94 -10.79 19.25 0.53
CA GLN A 94 -10.96 20.69 0.76
C GLN A 94 -11.86 20.92 1.99
N TRP A 95 -11.41 21.76 2.92
CA TRP A 95 -12.14 22.11 4.12
C TRP A 95 -12.88 23.44 3.98
N SER A 96 -13.73 23.76 4.96
CA SER A 96 -14.55 24.98 4.98
C SER A 96 -13.74 26.30 4.96
N ASP A 97 -12.47 26.26 5.35
CA ASP A 97 -11.54 27.38 5.24
C ASP A 97 -10.93 27.58 3.84
N GLY A 98 -11.34 26.75 2.88
CA GLY A 98 -10.86 26.75 1.49
C GLY A 98 -9.51 26.06 1.30
N LYS A 99 -8.86 25.58 2.37
CA LYS A 99 -7.58 24.87 2.30
C LYS A 99 -7.75 23.38 2.09
N TYR A 100 -6.66 22.72 1.69
CA TYR A 100 -6.61 21.28 1.45
C TYR A 100 -5.90 20.56 2.59
N TYR A 101 -6.47 19.45 3.03
CA TYR A 101 -5.94 18.63 4.11
C TYR A 101 -5.69 17.20 3.64
N SER A 102 -4.50 16.70 3.96
CA SER A 102 -4.08 15.35 3.57
C SER A 102 -4.95 14.29 4.24
N VAL A 103 -5.34 13.30 3.46
CA VAL A 103 -6.19 12.17 3.88
C VAL A 103 -5.44 10.83 3.87
N THR A 104 -4.10 10.86 3.83
CA THR A 104 -3.28 9.65 3.92
C THR A 104 -3.47 8.94 5.25
N THR A 105 -3.29 7.62 5.26
CA THR A 105 -3.40 6.80 6.48
C THR A 105 -2.52 7.32 7.62
N GLU A 106 -1.29 7.76 7.29
CA GLU A 106 -0.39 8.34 8.26
C GLU A 106 -0.96 9.61 8.90
N LYS A 107 -1.47 10.55 8.08
CA LYS A 107 -2.05 11.80 8.57
C LYS A 107 -3.33 11.56 9.37
N GLN A 108 -4.17 10.61 9.00
CA GLN A 108 -5.34 10.20 9.78
C GLN A 108 -4.93 9.67 11.16
N ALA A 109 -3.91 8.80 11.23
CA ALA A 109 -3.41 8.27 12.48
C ALA A 109 -2.84 9.37 13.39
N LEU A 110 -2.06 10.30 12.84
CA LEU A 110 -1.50 11.45 13.58
C LEU A 110 -2.62 12.38 14.09
N LEU A 111 -3.63 12.67 13.27
CA LEU A 111 -4.77 13.49 13.65
C LEU A 111 -5.55 12.87 14.81
N THR A 112 -5.85 11.58 14.71
CA THR A 112 -6.54 10.82 15.77
C THR A 112 -5.73 10.80 17.07
N SER A 113 -4.41 10.57 16.97
CA SER A 113 -3.51 10.60 18.13
C SER A 113 -3.45 11.97 18.78
N ASN A 114 -3.43 13.04 17.99
CA ASN A 114 -3.39 14.41 18.47
C ASN A 114 -4.67 14.77 19.25
N LEU A 115 -5.84 14.42 18.72
CA LEU A 115 -7.12 14.58 19.40
C LEU A 115 -7.21 13.76 20.70
N ALA A 116 -6.73 12.52 20.69
CA ALA A 116 -6.70 11.66 21.87
C ALA A 116 -5.78 12.22 22.98
N LEU A 117 -4.60 12.72 22.62
CA LEU A 117 -3.67 13.34 23.56
C LEU A 117 -4.26 14.60 24.19
N TYR A 118 -4.98 15.41 23.41
CA TYR A 118 -5.71 16.56 23.94
C TYR A 118 -6.72 16.14 25.03
N GLN A 119 -7.55 15.12 24.77
CA GLN A 119 -8.55 14.61 25.72
C GLN A 119 -7.89 14.03 26.99
N ILE A 120 -6.80 13.27 26.84
CA ILE A 120 -6.04 12.69 27.97
C ILE A 120 -5.48 13.81 28.83
N SER A 121 -4.86 14.83 28.23
CA SER A 121 -4.27 15.96 28.93
C SER A 121 -5.33 16.77 29.68
N ALA A 122 -6.46 17.05 29.05
CA ALA A 122 -7.59 17.73 29.68
C ALA A 122 -8.11 16.94 30.90
N SER A 123 -8.24 15.62 30.79
CA SER A 123 -8.66 14.75 31.88
C SER A 123 -7.65 14.70 33.02
N ALA A 124 -6.36 14.88 32.74
CA ALA A 124 -5.28 14.96 33.72
C ALA A 124 -5.07 16.37 34.31
N GLY A 125 -5.90 17.36 33.92
CA GLY A 125 -5.75 18.74 34.35
C GLY A 125 -4.51 19.44 33.79
N GLN A 126 -3.98 18.93 32.67
CA GLN A 126 -2.82 19.51 31.98
C GLN A 126 -3.26 20.27 30.74
N SER A 127 -2.48 21.27 30.34
CA SER A 127 -2.70 21.98 29.08
C SER A 127 -1.99 21.27 27.94
N PHE A 128 -2.69 21.05 26.83
CA PHE A 128 -2.12 20.51 25.61
C PHE A 128 -2.45 21.45 24.46
N LYS A 129 -1.42 21.89 23.72
CA LYS A 129 -1.61 22.76 22.57
C LYS A 129 -1.93 21.91 21.34
N LEU A 130 -3.16 22.01 20.87
CA LEU A 130 -3.63 21.29 19.69
C LEU A 130 -3.20 22.06 18.43
N THR A 131 -2.38 21.44 17.58
CA THR A 131 -1.88 22.07 16.37
C THR A 131 -2.06 21.15 15.17
N TRP A 132 -2.39 21.72 14.01
CA TRP A 132 -2.51 21.00 12.75
C TRP A 132 -2.15 21.87 11.56
N ASN A 133 -1.87 21.26 10.39
CA ASN A 133 -1.51 21.98 9.18
C ASN A 133 -2.34 21.52 7.98
N SER A 134 -2.68 22.44 7.11
CA SER A 134 -3.09 22.16 5.74
C SER A 134 -1.89 21.69 4.90
N THR A 135 -2.16 21.11 3.74
CA THR A 135 -1.12 20.58 2.85
C THR A 135 -0.19 21.71 2.38
N GLY A 136 1.09 21.60 2.72
CA GLY A 136 2.11 22.57 2.32
C GLY A 136 2.27 23.78 3.26
N ASP A 137 1.43 23.91 4.28
CA ASP A 137 1.49 25.02 5.24
C ASP A 137 2.16 24.62 6.56
N GLU A 138 2.48 25.60 7.39
CA GLU A 138 2.94 25.40 8.75
C GLU A 138 1.81 24.97 9.70
N CYS A 139 2.16 24.29 10.79
CA CYS A 139 1.21 23.94 11.85
C CYS A 139 0.70 25.20 12.56
N VAL A 140 -0.62 25.33 12.64
CA VAL A 140 -1.31 26.39 13.37
C VAL A 140 -2.11 25.80 14.53
N GLU A 141 -2.47 26.64 15.50
CA GLU A 141 -3.29 26.25 16.63
C GLU A 141 -4.75 26.07 16.20
N TRP A 142 -5.38 25.00 16.69
CA TRP A 142 -6.76 24.65 16.44
C TRP A 142 -7.53 24.51 17.74
N ASN A 143 -8.83 24.82 17.73
CA ASN A 143 -9.71 24.35 18.79
C ASN A 143 -10.10 22.87 18.56
N TYR A 144 -10.51 22.20 19.65
CA TYR A 144 -10.81 20.77 19.62
C TYR A 144 -12.01 20.46 18.72
N GLU A 145 -13.06 21.23 18.78
CA GLU A 145 -14.31 21.01 18.04
C GLU A 145 -14.09 21.09 16.53
N GLU A 146 -13.34 22.07 16.07
CA GLU A 146 -13.03 22.26 14.65
C GLU A 146 -12.12 21.15 14.12
N LEU A 147 -11.08 20.78 14.89
CA LEU A 147 -10.17 19.72 14.47
C LEU A 147 -10.85 18.34 14.51
N ALA A 148 -11.75 18.10 15.46
CA ALA A 148 -12.57 16.91 15.51
C ALA A 148 -13.54 16.83 14.33
N ALA A 149 -14.16 17.96 13.94
CA ALA A 149 -15.02 18.04 12.77
C ALA A 149 -14.24 17.73 11.47
N LEU A 150 -13.03 18.27 11.32
CA LEU A 150 -12.13 17.92 10.20
C LEU A 150 -11.80 16.42 10.20
N ALA A 151 -11.51 15.83 11.35
CA ALA A 151 -11.22 14.40 11.46
C ALA A 151 -12.40 13.53 11.02
N LEU A 152 -13.63 13.90 11.42
CA LEU A 152 -14.86 13.23 10.99
C LEU A 152 -15.08 13.37 9.48
N ALA A 153 -14.85 14.55 8.91
CA ALA A 153 -14.97 14.80 7.48
C ALA A 153 -13.96 13.97 6.68
N ILE A 154 -12.71 13.90 7.14
CA ILE A 154 -11.68 13.05 6.54
C ILE A 154 -12.12 11.58 6.58
N GLY A 155 -12.61 11.09 7.72
CA GLY A 155 -13.10 9.72 7.85
C GLY A 155 -14.26 9.41 6.91
N ALA A 156 -15.24 10.32 6.78
CA ALA A 156 -16.36 10.20 5.86
C ALA A 156 -15.92 10.21 4.39
N TYR A 157 -14.94 11.05 4.04
CA TYR A 157 -14.36 11.12 2.71
C TYR A 157 -13.62 9.82 2.34
N VAL A 158 -12.79 9.29 3.24
CA VAL A 158 -11.94 8.11 2.96
C VAL A 158 -12.71 6.80 2.95
N LYS A 159 -13.76 6.68 3.75
CA LYS A 159 -14.53 5.42 3.91
C LYS A 159 -14.99 4.79 2.59
N PRO A 160 -15.58 5.51 1.62
CA PRO A 160 -15.99 4.92 0.34
C PRO A 160 -14.83 4.33 -0.46
N PHE A 161 -13.65 4.94 -0.42
CA PHE A 161 -12.46 4.43 -1.12
C PHE A 161 -11.95 3.13 -0.50
N VAL A 162 -11.94 3.05 0.83
CA VAL A 162 -11.59 1.81 1.55
C VAL A 162 -12.61 0.71 1.24
N SER A 163 -13.91 1.03 1.19
CA SER A 163 -14.95 0.07 0.80
C SER A 163 -14.72 -0.43 -0.62
N ARG A 164 -14.39 0.46 -1.56
CA ARG A 164 -14.08 0.09 -2.94
C ARG A 164 -12.87 -0.84 -3.03
N GLN A 165 -11.82 -0.57 -2.26
CA GLN A 165 -10.63 -1.44 -2.21
C GLN A 165 -10.97 -2.83 -1.67
N GLN A 166 -11.83 -2.94 -0.66
CA GLN A 166 -12.33 -4.22 -0.14
C GLN A 166 -13.16 -4.99 -1.17
N GLU A 167 -14.02 -4.28 -1.94
CA GLU A 167 -14.76 -4.88 -3.06
C GLU A 167 -13.82 -5.44 -4.14
N LEU A 168 -12.75 -4.69 -4.47
CA LEU A 168 -11.71 -5.15 -5.41
C LEU A 168 -11.02 -6.40 -4.88
N GLU A 169 -10.63 -6.44 -3.59
CA GLU A 169 -10.04 -7.65 -3.00
C GLU A 169 -10.95 -8.87 -3.09
N LEU A 170 -12.23 -8.70 -2.83
CA LEU A 170 -13.21 -9.80 -2.94
C LEU A 170 -13.33 -10.27 -4.38
N ALA A 171 -13.53 -9.35 -5.33
CA ALA A 171 -13.63 -9.68 -6.74
C ALA A 171 -12.37 -10.40 -7.26
N ILE A 172 -11.17 -9.95 -6.85
CA ILE A 172 -9.90 -10.59 -7.21
C ILE A 172 -9.84 -12.02 -6.65
N LYS A 173 -10.22 -12.24 -5.40
CA LYS A 173 -10.22 -13.58 -4.78
C LYS A 173 -11.20 -14.54 -5.44
N GLU A 174 -12.32 -14.06 -5.95
CA GLU A 174 -13.34 -14.87 -6.64
C GLU A 174 -12.96 -15.27 -8.05
N CYS A 175 -11.96 -14.65 -8.68
CA CYS A 175 -11.50 -15.03 -10.01
C CYS A 175 -11.04 -16.48 -10.05
N THR A 176 -11.47 -17.21 -11.07
CA THR A 176 -11.08 -18.60 -11.31
C THR A 176 -10.14 -18.74 -12.51
N THR A 177 -9.97 -17.67 -13.26
CA THR A 177 -9.11 -17.61 -14.45
C THR A 177 -8.30 -16.33 -14.50
N LYS A 178 -7.15 -16.40 -15.18
CA LYS A 178 -6.34 -15.20 -15.45
C LYS A 178 -7.11 -14.15 -16.26
N ALA A 179 -7.95 -14.56 -17.17
CA ALA A 179 -8.74 -13.63 -18.00
C ALA A 179 -9.74 -12.81 -17.16
N GLU A 180 -10.40 -13.44 -16.18
CA GLU A 180 -11.26 -12.74 -15.23
C GLU A 180 -10.43 -11.76 -14.37
N LEU A 181 -9.26 -12.18 -13.89
CA LEU A 181 -8.36 -11.36 -13.11
C LEU A 181 -7.87 -10.15 -13.91
N ASP A 182 -7.49 -10.33 -15.16
CA ASP A 182 -7.02 -9.25 -16.05
C ASP A 182 -8.13 -8.24 -16.36
N ALA A 183 -9.39 -8.67 -16.36
CA ALA A 183 -10.54 -7.79 -16.60
C ALA A 183 -10.87 -6.86 -15.42
N ILE A 184 -10.34 -7.12 -14.22
CA ILE A 184 -10.55 -6.24 -13.07
C ILE A 184 -9.74 -4.97 -13.23
N GLU A 185 -10.43 -3.83 -13.35
CA GLU A 185 -9.82 -2.50 -13.38
C GLU A 185 -9.69 -1.93 -11.96
N ILE A 186 -8.48 -1.53 -11.60
CA ILE A 186 -8.18 -0.86 -10.34
C ILE A 186 -8.32 0.65 -10.56
N THR A 187 -9.49 1.19 -10.20
CA THR A 187 -9.77 2.64 -10.29
C THR A 187 -10.60 3.11 -9.11
N TYR A 188 -10.34 4.36 -8.69
CA TYR A 188 -11.03 5.06 -7.60
C TYR A 188 -11.76 6.32 -8.07
N ASP A 189 -11.62 6.74 -9.32
CA ASP A 189 -12.29 7.93 -9.89
C ASP A 189 -13.82 7.88 -9.78
N PRO A 190 -14.49 6.73 -10.01
CA PRO A 190 -15.93 6.65 -9.84
C PRO A 190 -16.38 6.95 -8.39
N VAL A 191 -15.55 6.58 -7.40
CA VAL A 191 -15.83 6.84 -5.98
C VAL A 191 -15.76 8.34 -5.69
N LEU A 192 -14.73 9.03 -6.19
CA LEU A 192 -14.60 10.48 -6.05
C LEU A 192 -15.77 11.21 -6.72
N THR A 193 -16.11 10.80 -7.94
CA THR A 193 -17.24 11.38 -8.68
C THR A 193 -18.55 11.25 -7.91
N ALA A 194 -18.82 10.07 -7.34
CA ALA A 194 -20.02 9.85 -6.53
C ALA A 194 -20.01 10.65 -5.23
N TYR A 195 -18.86 10.78 -4.58
CA TYR A 195 -18.71 11.59 -3.38
C TYR A 195 -19.03 13.07 -3.65
N LEU A 196 -18.43 13.66 -4.68
CA LEU A 196 -18.66 15.06 -5.06
C LEU A 196 -20.13 15.32 -5.42
N ALA A 197 -20.76 14.43 -6.19
CA ALA A 197 -22.17 14.55 -6.56
C ALA A 197 -23.14 14.50 -5.37
N ASN A 198 -22.76 13.85 -4.27
CA ASN A 198 -23.56 13.81 -3.05
C ASN A 198 -23.35 15.05 -2.18
N THR A 199 -22.13 15.56 -2.11
CA THR A 199 -21.79 16.78 -1.36
C THR A 199 -22.50 18.01 -1.94
N ASP A 200 -22.58 18.11 -3.28
CA ASP A 200 -23.31 19.21 -3.96
C ASP A 200 -24.82 19.22 -3.65
N LYS A 201 -25.42 18.06 -3.37
CA LYS A 201 -26.86 17.97 -3.02
C LYS A 201 -27.15 18.41 -1.59
N GLU A 202 -26.22 18.21 -0.66
CA GLU A 202 -26.40 18.64 0.74
C GLU A 202 -26.26 20.15 0.91
N VAL A 203 -25.57 20.84 0.00
CA VAL A 203 -25.43 22.31 0.02
C VAL A 203 -26.66 23.02 -0.54
N VAL A 204 -27.51 22.34 -1.31
CA VAL A 204 -28.69 22.92 -2.00
C VAL A 204 -30.01 22.63 -1.24
N SER A 205 -29.97 21.83 -0.18
CA SER A 205 -31.12 21.48 0.66
C SER A 205 -31.11 22.24 1.99
#